data_a4770a1c564e5413d28938ae2374a0f0
#
_entry.id   a4770a1c564e5413d28938ae2374a0f0
#
_cell.length_a   1.000
_cell.length_b   1.000
_cell.length_c   1.000
_cell.angle_alpha   90.00
_cell.angle_beta   90.00
_cell.angle_gamma   90.00
#
_symmetry.space_group_name_H-M   'P 1'
#
loop_
_entity.id
_entity.type
_entity.pdbx_description
1 polymer ?
#
loop_
_entity_poly.entity_id
_entity_poly.type
_entity_poly.pdbx_seq_one_letter_code
_entity_poly.pdbx_strand_id
1 'polypeptide(L)'
;MRTLLLLVLVAFAAPALAQRSYDQDVLGALLGREAPLPAAPPAYAVWHVEHESGNSILARHALYERAGEGDVALGRERLALAQLLGETEAGLLRTGDTLVLPARPADFDLSPLAYAPYPREWPGAAEIDKAVVVDKTTQTWAGYERGRLVRWGPASTGAAETPTPSGRFTMNWRALERESSEAPPGERWLMRYVMNIHAARGIHLHQYDVVPTGPPQGHGCIRMVTSDAEWLWGWSDGWQTTAGPGALGGRPTAPGTLVIVQGEEPDGAPLRFVDGPNGPERVAVMLPPDPLAVPRGDR
;
A
#
# COMPACT_ATOMS: atom_id res chain seq x y z
N MET A 1 61.28 -5.08 -22.13
CA MET A 1 60.53 -5.12 -20.85
C MET A 1 59.21 -4.38 -21.05
N ARG A 2 58.13 -5.11 -21.22
CA ARG A 2 56.77 -4.53 -21.33
C ARG A 2 56.08 -4.67 -19.98
N THR A 3 55.89 -3.56 -19.31
CA THR A 3 55.21 -3.49 -18.01
C THR A 3 53.71 -3.66 -18.25
N LEU A 4 53.13 -4.75 -17.76
CA LEU A 4 51.70 -5.01 -17.80
C LEU A 4 51.06 -4.25 -16.64
N LEU A 5 50.24 -3.23 -16.91
CA LEU A 5 49.47 -2.51 -15.93
C LEU A 5 48.20 -3.33 -15.64
N LEU A 6 48.13 -3.95 -14.49
CA LEU A 6 46.94 -4.66 -14.00
C LEU A 6 45.94 -3.63 -13.49
N LEU A 7 44.88 -3.37 -14.22
CA LEU A 7 43.75 -2.52 -13.75
C LEU A 7 42.89 -3.40 -12.82
N VAL A 8 42.98 -3.20 -11.52
CA VAL A 8 42.07 -3.79 -10.53
C VAL A 8 40.78 -2.98 -10.56
N LEU A 9 39.75 -3.50 -11.22
CA LEU A 9 38.38 -2.98 -11.11
C LEU A 9 37.84 -3.34 -9.73
N VAL A 10 37.90 -2.40 -8.79
CA VAL A 10 37.14 -2.50 -7.54
C VAL A 10 35.69 -2.18 -7.86
N ALA A 11 34.89 -3.22 -8.04
CA ALA A 11 33.45 -3.08 -8.07
C ALA A 11 32.98 -2.67 -6.66
N PHE A 12 32.69 -1.39 -6.48
CA PHE A 12 31.89 -0.94 -5.34
C PHE A 12 30.49 -1.54 -5.50
N ALA A 13 30.25 -2.67 -4.84
CA ALA A 13 28.89 -3.09 -4.58
C ALA A 13 28.24 -1.99 -3.74
N ALA A 14 27.36 -1.19 -4.34
CA ALA A 14 26.48 -0.33 -3.60
C ALA A 14 25.82 -1.19 -2.52
N PRO A 15 25.77 -0.77 -1.23
CA PRO A 15 25.06 -1.52 -0.23
C PRO A 15 23.62 -1.64 -0.74
N ALA A 16 23.16 -2.87 -0.96
CA ALA A 16 21.76 -3.13 -1.20
C ALA A 16 21.03 -2.52 0.00
N LEU A 17 20.33 -1.41 -0.20
CA LEU A 17 19.47 -0.83 0.82
C LEU A 17 18.53 -1.96 1.20
N ALA A 18 18.66 -2.46 2.42
CA ALA A 18 17.85 -3.56 2.92
C ALA A 18 16.38 -3.14 2.72
N GLN A 19 15.73 -3.78 1.77
CA GLN A 19 14.36 -3.46 1.40
C GLN A 19 13.50 -3.80 2.60
N ARG A 20 12.91 -2.79 3.24
CA ARG A 20 11.98 -3.00 4.33
C ARG A 20 10.76 -3.72 3.77
N SER A 21 10.28 -4.74 4.45
CA SER A 21 9.13 -5.53 4.04
C SER A 21 8.03 -5.44 5.09
N TYR A 22 6.79 -5.70 4.67
CA TYR A 22 5.69 -5.92 5.59
C TYR A 22 5.62 -7.39 5.95
N ASP A 23 5.26 -7.68 7.20
CA ASP A 23 4.80 -9.00 7.60
C ASP A 23 3.37 -9.19 7.08
N GLN A 24 3.22 -9.98 6.04
CA GLN A 24 1.95 -10.18 5.32
C GLN A 24 0.86 -10.77 6.23
N ASP A 25 1.20 -11.68 7.13
CA ASP A 25 0.24 -12.34 8.01
C ASP A 25 -0.26 -11.38 9.08
N VAL A 26 0.65 -10.61 9.68
CA VAL A 26 0.32 -9.60 10.70
C VAL A 26 -0.53 -8.49 10.11
N LEU A 27 -0.19 -7.99 8.91
CA LEU A 27 -1.02 -7.02 8.20
C LEU A 27 -2.39 -7.60 7.86
N GLY A 28 -2.47 -8.84 7.42
CA GLY A 28 -3.73 -9.52 7.11
C GLY A 28 -4.65 -9.59 8.32
N ALA A 29 -4.12 -9.97 9.48
CA ALA A 29 -4.86 -10.01 10.74
C ALA A 29 -5.35 -8.62 11.16
N LEU A 30 -4.50 -7.59 11.05
CA LEU A 30 -4.86 -6.21 11.36
C LEU A 30 -5.98 -5.69 10.46
N LEU A 31 -5.87 -5.89 9.14
CA LEU A 31 -6.84 -5.43 8.14
C LEU A 31 -8.20 -6.15 8.26
N GLY A 32 -8.23 -7.37 8.81
CA GLY A 32 -9.44 -8.13 9.09
C GLY A 32 -10.06 -7.84 10.47
N ARG A 33 -9.46 -6.97 11.28
CA ARG A 33 -9.93 -6.70 12.64
C ARG A 33 -11.30 -6.02 12.67
N GLU A 34 -12.24 -6.63 13.38
CA GLU A 34 -13.49 -5.98 13.77
C GLU A 34 -13.25 -5.22 15.08
N ALA A 35 -13.37 -3.91 15.03
CA ALA A 35 -13.07 -3.03 16.16
C ALA A 35 -13.85 -1.72 16.06
N PRO A 36 -13.96 -0.93 17.15
CA PRO A 36 -14.68 0.33 17.15
C PRO A 36 -14.16 1.30 16.07
N LEU A 37 -15.09 1.96 15.40
CA LEU A 37 -14.82 3.05 14.47
C LEU A 37 -15.22 4.38 15.13
N PRO A 38 -14.25 5.19 15.61
CA PRO A 38 -14.54 6.43 16.31
C PRO A 38 -15.08 7.49 15.35
N ALA A 39 -15.78 8.50 15.90
CA ALA A 39 -16.31 9.61 15.10
C ALA A 39 -15.21 10.45 14.43
N ALA A 40 -14.05 10.60 15.08
CA ALA A 40 -12.88 11.30 14.56
C ALA A 40 -11.67 10.35 14.46
N PRO A 41 -10.72 10.63 13.54
CA PRO A 41 -9.45 9.90 13.49
C PRO A 41 -8.68 10.01 14.82
N PRO A 42 -7.79 9.04 15.14
CA PRO A 42 -6.92 9.16 16.29
C PRO A 42 -5.91 10.30 16.10
N ALA A 43 -5.47 10.90 17.21
CA ALA A 43 -4.31 11.77 17.22
C ALA A 43 -3.02 10.94 17.13
N TYR A 44 -1.99 11.49 16.51
CA TYR A 44 -0.70 10.84 16.34
C TYR A 44 0.40 11.54 17.12
N ALA A 45 1.46 10.80 17.43
CA ALA A 45 2.67 11.30 18.05
C ALA A 45 3.91 10.64 17.43
N VAL A 46 5.04 11.31 17.54
CA VAL A 46 6.34 10.70 17.23
C VAL A 46 6.74 9.80 18.39
N TRP A 47 7.05 8.57 18.09
CA TRP A 47 7.55 7.57 19.01
C TRP A 47 9.03 7.31 18.72
N HIS A 48 9.89 7.52 19.71
CA HIS A 48 11.33 7.29 19.59
C HIS A 48 11.68 5.87 20.01
N VAL A 49 12.53 5.21 19.22
CA VAL A 49 13.08 3.87 19.51
C VAL A 49 14.40 4.08 20.24
N GLU A 50 14.36 4.11 21.57
CA GLU A 50 15.50 4.51 22.39
C GLU A 50 15.72 3.54 23.55
N HIS A 51 16.98 3.37 23.94
CA HIS A 51 17.41 2.74 25.17
C HIS A 51 18.76 3.31 25.58
N GLU A 52 18.98 3.53 26.86
CA GLU A 52 20.19 4.17 27.42
C GLU A 52 21.50 3.47 27.01
N SER A 53 21.45 2.16 26.79
CA SER A 53 22.60 1.35 26.35
C SER A 53 22.89 1.45 24.85
N GLY A 54 22.04 2.11 24.05
CA GLY A 54 22.10 2.11 22.59
C GLY A 54 21.76 0.76 21.94
N ASN A 55 21.32 -0.23 22.73
CA ASN A 55 20.99 -1.57 22.23
C ASN A 55 19.60 -1.60 21.58
N SER A 56 19.53 -1.92 20.30
CA SER A 56 18.28 -1.93 19.52
C SER A 56 17.27 -3.01 19.97
N ILE A 57 17.73 -4.12 20.57
CA ILE A 57 16.83 -5.15 21.11
C ILE A 57 16.10 -4.60 22.34
N LEU A 58 16.84 -3.97 23.25
CA LEU A 58 16.27 -3.36 24.45
C LEU A 58 15.38 -2.15 24.11
N ALA A 59 15.78 -1.36 23.10
CA ALA A 59 14.97 -0.25 22.61
C ALA A 59 13.62 -0.72 22.07
N ARG A 60 13.60 -1.79 21.27
CA ARG A 60 12.34 -2.40 20.80
C ARG A 60 11.53 -2.99 21.96
N HIS A 61 12.17 -3.62 22.95
CA HIS A 61 11.46 -4.14 24.11
C HIS A 61 10.75 -3.01 24.88
N ALA A 62 11.44 -1.92 25.16
CA ALA A 62 10.86 -0.73 25.79
C ALA A 62 9.68 -0.14 24.98
N LEU A 63 9.79 -0.15 23.64
CA LEU A 63 8.73 0.28 22.75
C LEU A 63 7.50 -0.64 22.86
N TYR A 64 7.68 -1.96 22.93
CA TYR A 64 6.59 -2.92 23.15
C TYR A 64 5.93 -2.72 24.52
N GLU A 65 6.72 -2.60 25.60
CA GLU A 65 6.19 -2.33 26.94
C GLU A 65 5.34 -1.06 26.94
N ARG A 66 5.82 0.01 26.32
CA ARG A 66 5.09 1.28 26.23
C ARG A 66 3.78 1.12 25.45
N ALA A 67 3.80 0.47 24.28
CA ALA A 67 2.62 0.28 23.45
C ALA A 67 1.56 -0.64 24.11
N GLY A 68 2.02 -1.62 24.88
CA GLY A 68 1.18 -2.59 25.59
C GLY A 68 0.87 -2.21 27.04
N GLU A 69 1.22 -0.99 27.49
CA GLU A 69 0.97 -0.56 28.88
C GLU A 69 1.55 -1.51 29.92
N GLY A 70 2.74 -2.07 29.63
CA GLY A 70 3.44 -3.06 30.44
C GLY A 70 3.31 -4.50 29.93
N ASP A 71 2.37 -4.80 29.05
CA ASP A 71 2.23 -6.10 28.39
C ASP A 71 2.97 -6.10 27.05
N VAL A 72 4.15 -6.78 27.02
CA VAL A 72 4.99 -6.88 25.82
C VAL A 72 4.30 -7.62 24.67
N ALA A 73 3.44 -8.61 24.96
CA ALA A 73 2.73 -9.35 23.93
C ALA A 73 1.68 -8.47 23.26
N LEU A 74 0.86 -7.78 24.04
CA LEU A 74 -0.10 -6.78 23.55
C LEU A 74 0.62 -5.67 22.78
N GLY A 75 1.75 -5.20 23.29
CA GLY A 75 2.54 -4.17 22.61
C GLY A 75 3.04 -4.59 21.23
N ARG A 76 3.43 -5.85 21.05
CA ARG A 76 3.80 -6.39 19.72
C ARG A 76 2.63 -6.42 18.76
N GLU A 77 1.44 -6.82 19.23
CA GLU A 77 0.22 -6.81 18.43
C GLU A 77 -0.15 -5.37 18.00
N ARG A 78 -0.14 -4.43 18.94
CA ARG A 78 -0.43 -3.01 18.67
C ARG A 78 0.55 -2.38 17.69
N LEU A 79 1.84 -2.70 17.80
CA LEU A 79 2.87 -2.16 16.90
C LEU A 79 2.83 -2.74 15.49
N ALA A 80 2.01 -3.74 15.22
CA ALA A 80 1.67 -4.13 13.86
C ALA A 80 1.06 -2.96 13.06
N LEU A 81 0.44 -2.00 13.74
CA LEU A 81 -0.10 -0.79 13.13
C LEU A 81 0.97 0.06 12.42
N ALA A 82 2.23 0.00 12.83
CA ALA A 82 3.31 0.68 12.12
C ALA A 82 3.40 0.25 10.65
N GLN A 83 3.15 -1.02 10.35
CA GLN A 83 3.13 -1.53 8.98
C GLN A 83 1.97 -0.94 8.17
N LEU A 84 0.77 -0.86 8.76
CA LEU A 84 -0.40 -0.27 8.09
C LEU A 84 -0.21 1.23 7.85
N LEU A 85 0.39 1.93 8.79
CA LEU A 85 0.70 3.35 8.64
C LEU A 85 1.84 3.61 7.65
N GLY A 86 2.52 2.55 7.21
CA GLY A 86 3.51 2.59 6.16
C GLY A 86 4.92 2.89 6.64
N GLU A 87 5.16 2.72 7.93
CA GLU A 87 6.49 2.96 8.51
C GLU A 87 7.43 1.76 8.25
N THR A 88 7.29 0.71 9.06
CA THR A 88 8.10 -0.51 8.91
C THR A 88 7.58 -1.60 9.86
N GLU A 89 8.09 -2.80 9.70
CA GLU A 89 7.92 -3.86 10.68
C GLU A 89 8.68 -3.52 11.99
N ALA A 90 7.99 -3.62 13.13
CA ALA A 90 8.56 -3.27 14.43
C ALA A 90 9.84 -4.07 14.77
N GLY A 91 9.95 -5.30 14.27
CA GLY A 91 11.13 -6.15 14.44
C GLY A 91 12.40 -5.62 13.76
N LEU A 92 12.27 -4.73 12.78
CA LEU A 92 13.39 -4.15 12.03
C LEU A 92 13.91 -2.82 12.61
N LEU A 93 13.21 -2.27 13.59
CA LEU A 93 13.55 -0.99 14.21
C LEU A 93 14.89 -1.04 14.96
N ARG A 94 15.61 0.06 14.90
CA ARG A 94 16.91 0.27 15.57
C ARG A 94 16.83 1.47 16.50
N THR A 95 17.70 1.49 17.50
CA THR A 95 17.91 2.70 18.31
C THR A 95 18.21 3.90 17.42
N GLY A 96 17.50 5.00 17.67
CA GLY A 96 17.57 6.23 16.89
C GLY A 96 16.45 6.34 15.82
N ASP A 97 15.76 5.24 15.50
CA ASP A 97 14.59 5.31 14.62
C ASP A 97 13.42 6.05 15.30
N THR A 98 12.55 6.60 14.48
CA THR A 98 11.28 7.20 14.92
C THR A 98 10.12 6.58 14.15
N LEU A 99 8.95 6.57 14.77
CA LEU A 99 7.69 6.13 14.16
C LEU A 99 6.61 7.17 14.44
N VAL A 100 5.65 7.28 13.54
CA VAL A 100 4.41 8.01 13.79
C VAL A 100 3.30 7.01 14.12
N LEU A 101 2.84 7.03 15.36
CA LEU A 101 1.85 6.09 15.89
C LEU A 101 0.75 6.83 16.66
N PRO A 102 -0.39 6.19 17.00
CA PRO A 102 -1.40 6.81 17.85
C PRO A 102 -0.78 7.36 19.13
N ALA A 103 -1.24 8.53 19.53
CA ALA A 103 -0.73 9.22 20.73
C ALA A 103 -1.17 8.52 22.02
N ARG A 104 -2.29 7.81 22.01
CA ARG A 104 -2.87 7.13 23.19
C ARG A 104 -2.92 5.62 22.97
N PRO A 105 -2.60 4.81 23.98
CA PRO A 105 -2.66 3.34 23.87
C PRO A 105 -4.01 2.80 23.39
N ALA A 106 -5.12 3.33 23.89
CA ALA A 106 -6.47 2.92 23.47
C ALA A 106 -6.75 3.13 21.96
N ASP A 107 -6.02 4.02 21.31
CA ASP A 107 -6.20 4.30 19.88
C ASP A 107 -5.48 3.28 18.97
N PHE A 108 -4.75 2.31 19.53
CA PHE A 108 -4.17 1.21 18.75
C PHE A 108 -5.17 0.11 18.41
N ASP A 109 -6.26 0.03 19.15
CA ASP A 109 -7.22 -1.08 19.08
C ASP A 109 -8.48 -0.70 18.28
N LEU A 110 -8.37 0.32 17.42
CA LEU A 110 -9.46 0.79 16.57
C LEU A 110 -9.56 -0.03 15.28
N SER A 111 -10.73 0.09 14.63
CA SER A 111 -10.91 -0.43 13.26
C SER A 111 -9.83 0.13 12.32
N PRO A 112 -9.30 -0.68 11.38
CA PRO A 112 -8.36 -0.19 10.36
C PRO A 112 -8.86 1.04 9.60
N LEU A 113 -10.17 1.18 9.44
CA LEU A 113 -10.79 2.35 8.79
C LEU A 113 -10.57 3.66 9.58
N ALA A 114 -10.26 3.59 10.88
CA ALA A 114 -9.97 4.78 11.69
C ALA A 114 -8.65 5.47 11.28
N TYR A 115 -7.74 4.72 10.69
CA TYR A 115 -6.41 5.20 10.29
C TYR A 115 -6.31 5.52 8.80
N ALA A 116 -7.41 5.41 8.06
CA ALA A 116 -7.42 5.66 6.61
C ALA A 116 -7.05 7.12 6.31
N PRO A 117 -6.21 7.37 5.29
CA PRO A 117 -5.98 8.73 4.78
C PRO A 117 -7.15 9.24 3.94
N TYR A 118 -8.17 8.43 3.74
CA TYR A 118 -9.31 8.66 2.87
C TYR A 118 -10.53 9.15 3.66
N PRO A 119 -11.39 10.02 3.10
CA PRO A 119 -12.66 10.35 3.71
C PRO A 119 -13.56 9.12 3.80
N ARG A 120 -14.35 9.03 4.87
CA ARG A 120 -15.27 7.91 5.08
C ARG A 120 -16.43 7.88 4.10
N GLU A 121 -16.80 9.05 3.61
CA GLU A 121 -17.87 9.23 2.64
C GLU A 121 -17.32 9.93 1.40
N TRP A 122 -17.71 9.42 0.25
CA TRP A 122 -17.44 10.00 -1.07
C TRP A 122 -18.76 10.30 -1.77
N PRO A 123 -19.35 11.47 -1.55
CA PRO A 123 -20.67 11.80 -2.09
C PRO A 123 -20.78 11.66 -3.61
N GLY A 124 -19.71 12.00 -4.34
CA GLY A 124 -19.69 11.85 -5.81
C GLY A 124 -19.75 10.41 -6.32
N ALA A 125 -19.52 9.43 -5.44
CA ALA A 125 -19.62 8.01 -5.78
C ALA A 125 -20.85 7.32 -5.16
N ALA A 126 -21.83 8.07 -4.62
CA ALA A 126 -23.00 7.51 -3.94
C ALA A 126 -23.85 6.59 -4.85
N GLU A 127 -23.91 6.88 -6.15
CA GLU A 127 -24.64 6.08 -7.14
C GLU A 127 -23.78 5.01 -7.82
N ILE A 128 -22.53 4.86 -7.39
CA ILE A 128 -21.59 3.88 -7.94
C ILE A 128 -21.51 2.71 -6.96
N ASP A 129 -21.90 1.52 -7.40
CA ASP A 129 -21.91 0.35 -6.52
C ASP A 129 -20.55 0.08 -5.89
N LYS A 130 -19.49 0.06 -6.70
CA LYS A 130 -18.12 -0.20 -6.23
C LYS A 130 -17.11 0.69 -6.97
N ALA A 131 -16.27 1.36 -6.22
CA ALA A 131 -15.17 2.16 -6.76
C ALA A 131 -13.89 1.89 -5.98
N VAL A 132 -12.76 1.89 -6.68
CA VAL A 132 -11.41 1.81 -6.12
C VAL A 132 -10.70 3.12 -6.42
N VAL A 133 -9.98 3.64 -5.45
CA VAL A 133 -9.05 4.76 -5.61
C VAL A 133 -7.66 4.27 -5.30
N VAL A 134 -6.70 4.61 -6.15
CA VAL A 134 -5.27 4.44 -5.91
C VAL A 134 -4.65 5.83 -5.88
N ASP A 135 -4.06 6.19 -4.77
CA ASP A 135 -3.37 7.46 -4.62
C ASP A 135 -1.85 7.24 -4.65
N LYS A 136 -1.23 7.77 -5.70
CA LYS A 136 0.20 7.61 -5.95
C LYS A 136 1.06 8.40 -4.98
N THR A 137 0.57 9.54 -4.50
CA THR A 137 1.32 10.42 -3.59
C THR A 137 1.53 9.76 -2.22
N THR A 138 0.47 9.14 -1.68
CA THR A 138 0.53 8.46 -0.39
C THR A 138 0.88 6.98 -0.49
N GLN A 139 0.94 6.44 -1.71
CA GLN A 139 1.16 5.02 -1.98
C GLN A 139 0.18 4.14 -1.21
N THR A 140 -1.12 4.47 -1.36
CA THR A 140 -2.24 3.74 -0.73
C THR A 140 -3.36 3.51 -1.73
N TRP A 141 -4.27 2.62 -1.37
CA TRP A 141 -5.50 2.37 -2.12
C TRP A 141 -6.71 2.34 -1.18
N ALA A 142 -7.90 2.56 -1.71
CA ALA A 142 -9.16 2.46 -0.99
C ALA A 142 -10.27 1.88 -1.85
N GLY A 143 -11.15 1.09 -1.23
CA GLY A 143 -12.39 0.60 -1.81
C GLY A 143 -13.59 1.31 -1.22
N TYR A 144 -14.50 1.72 -2.09
CA TYR A 144 -15.76 2.37 -1.74
C TYR A 144 -16.94 1.59 -2.28
N GLU A 145 -17.96 1.43 -1.45
CA GLU A 145 -19.23 0.86 -1.82
C GLU A 145 -20.32 1.92 -1.63
N ARG A 146 -20.95 2.34 -2.74
CA ARG A 146 -21.95 3.44 -2.76
C ARG A 146 -21.46 4.68 -2.01
N GLY A 147 -20.23 5.07 -2.29
CA GLY A 147 -19.59 6.24 -1.68
C GLY A 147 -19.16 6.05 -0.22
N ARG A 148 -19.27 4.86 0.38
CA ARG A 148 -18.79 4.58 1.74
C ARG A 148 -17.47 3.82 1.70
N LEU A 149 -16.49 4.28 2.44
CA LEU A 149 -15.20 3.59 2.59
C LEU A 149 -15.42 2.24 3.28
N VAL A 150 -15.02 1.15 2.61
CA VAL A 150 -15.16 -0.22 3.12
C VAL A 150 -13.82 -0.88 3.41
N ARG A 151 -12.75 -0.47 2.73
CA ARG A 151 -11.40 -0.97 2.97
C ARG A 151 -10.36 0.00 2.43
N TRP A 152 -9.16 -0.04 2.98
CA TRP A 152 -7.98 0.64 2.47
C TRP A 152 -6.72 -0.11 2.89
N GLY A 153 -5.62 0.18 2.25
CA GLY A 153 -4.33 -0.39 2.62
C GLY A 153 -3.16 0.27 1.91
N PRO A 154 -1.94 -0.14 2.24
CA PRO A 154 -0.76 0.30 1.52
C PRO A 154 -0.74 -0.30 0.11
N ALA A 155 -0.16 0.45 -0.81
CA ALA A 155 0.09 0.03 -2.18
C ALA A 155 1.47 0.50 -2.62
N SER A 156 1.99 -0.09 -3.70
CA SER A 156 3.18 0.42 -4.39
C SER A 156 2.92 0.47 -5.88
N THR A 157 3.05 1.65 -6.46
CA THR A 157 2.81 1.90 -7.89
C THR A 157 4.07 1.74 -8.73
N GLY A 158 4.03 2.11 -10.00
CA GLY A 158 5.18 2.09 -10.89
C GLY A 158 6.27 3.07 -10.48
N ALA A 159 7.53 2.74 -10.77
CA ALA A 159 8.66 3.63 -10.61
C ALA A 159 8.57 4.84 -11.55
N ALA A 160 9.41 5.85 -11.33
CA ALA A 160 9.42 7.08 -12.14
C ALA A 160 9.64 6.78 -13.64
N GLU A 161 10.45 5.76 -13.96
CA GLU A 161 10.73 5.34 -15.34
C GLU A 161 9.59 4.55 -15.98
N THR A 162 8.74 3.94 -15.16
CA THR A 162 7.61 3.12 -15.58
C THR A 162 6.35 3.46 -14.76
N PRO A 163 5.88 4.72 -14.79
CA PRO A 163 4.85 5.20 -13.91
C PRO A 163 3.50 4.52 -14.16
N THR A 164 2.74 4.35 -13.09
CA THR A 164 1.33 3.96 -13.20
C THR A 164 0.54 5.11 -13.82
N PRO A 165 -0.18 4.91 -14.94
CA PRO A 165 -0.94 5.98 -15.57
C PRO A 165 -2.06 6.47 -14.66
N SER A 166 -2.21 7.80 -14.55
CA SER A 166 -3.33 8.44 -13.85
C SER A 166 -4.57 8.47 -14.72
N GLY A 167 -5.74 8.53 -14.08
CA GLY A 167 -7.01 8.68 -14.76
C GLY A 167 -8.08 7.72 -14.28
N ARG A 168 -9.15 7.64 -15.06
CA ARG A 168 -10.29 6.76 -14.80
C ARG A 168 -10.18 5.50 -15.65
N PHE A 169 -10.26 4.37 -14.97
CA PHE A 169 -10.22 3.02 -15.54
C PHE A 169 -11.41 2.20 -15.05
N THR A 170 -11.49 0.98 -15.51
CA THR A 170 -12.37 -0.06 -14.93
C THR A 170 -11.59 -1.35 -14.82
N MET A 171 -11.99 -2.21 -13.90
CA MET A 171 -11.44 -3.56 -13.87
C MET A 171 -11.92 -4.31 -15.10
N ASN A 172 -10.96 -4.84 -15.84
CA ASN A 172 -11.20 -5.58 -17.07
C ASN A 172 -11.26 -7.09 -16.75
N TRP A 173 -10.37 -7.87 -17.37
CA TRP A 173 -10.25 -9.29 -17.06
C TRP A 173 -9.52 -9.50 -15.71
N ARG A 174 -9.76 -10.69 -15.13
CA ARG A 174 -9.14 -11.12 -13.88
C ARG A 174 -8.53 -12.51 -14.04
N ALA A 175 -7.45 -12.77 -13.31
CA ALA A 175 -6.82 -14.07 -13.23
C ALA A 175 -6.39 -14.35 -11.79
N LEU A 176 -6.58 -15.59 -11.32
CA LEU A 176 -6.11 -15.95 -9.98
C LEU A 176 -4.58 -15.90 -9.90
N GLU A 177 -3.92 -16.35 -10.96
CA GLU A 177 -2.47 -16.33 -11.11
C GLU A 177 -2.09 -15.94 -12.55
N ARG A 178 -0.99 -15.20 -12.68
CA ARG A 178 -0.40 -14.83 -13.96
C ARG A 178 1.09 -14.57 -13.81
N GLU A 179 1.88 -15.00 -14.79
CA GLU A 179 3.28 -14.58 -14.90
C GLU A 179 3.37 -13.17 -15.47
N SER A 180 4.27 -12.37 -14.89
CA SER A 180 4.63 -11.06 -15.42
C SER A 180 5.41 -11.18 -16.73
N SER A 181 5.07 -10.36 -17.72
CA SER A 181 5.86 -10.23 -18.96
C SER A 181 7.17 -9.45 -18.74
N GLU A 182 7.31 -8.79 -17.60
CA GLU A 182 8.48 -8.00 -17.24
C GLU A 182 9.58 -8.84 -16.54
N ALA A 183 9.34 -10.14 -16.34
CA ALA A 183 10.35 -11.01 -15.74
C ALA A 183 11.57 -11.15 -16.69
N PRO A 184 12.80 -11.01 -16.17
CA PRO A 184 14.03 -11.21 -16.95
C PRO A 184 14.09 -12.64 -17.50
N PRO A 185 14.85 -12.87 -18.58
CA PRO A 185 15.05 -14.21 -19.10
C PRO A 185 15.56 -15.19 -18.05
N GLY A 186 14.83 -16.28 -17.85
CA GLY A 186 15.15 -17.31 -16.86
C GLY A 186 14.53 -17.10 -15.47
N GLU A 187 13.86 -15.98 -15.25
CA GLU A 187 13.07 -15.72 -14.04
C GLU A 187 11.57 -15.89 -14.28
N ARG A 188 10.83 -16.19 -13.22
CA ARG A 188 9.37 -16.27 -13.23
C ARG A 188 8.83 -15.41 -12.09
N TRP A 189 8.17 -14.32 -12.45
CA TRP A 189 7.52 -13.44 -11.48
C TRP A 189 6.03 -13.74 -11.49
N LEU A 190 5.61 -14.57 -10.54
CA LEU A 190 4.20 -14.96 -10.39
C LEU A 190 3.44 -13.87 -9.65
N MET A 191 2.39 -13.36 -10.26
CA MET A 191 1.41 -12.47 -9.65
C MET A 191 0.16 -13.27 -9.30
N ARG A 192 -0.43 -13.00 -8.13
CA ARG A 192 -1.70 -13.58 -7.69
C ARG A 192 -2.79 -12.52 -7.57
N TYR A 193 -4.04 -12.96 -7.63
CA TYR A 193 -5.20 -12.07 -7.55
C TYR A 193 -5.11 -10.90 -8.52
N VAL A 194 -4.85 -11.21 -9.79
CA VAL A 194 -4.57 -10.22 -10.83
C VAL A 194 -5.85 -9.61 -11.36
N MET A 195 -5.95 -8.29 -11.29
CA MET A 195 -7.07 -7.48 -11.79
C MET A 195 -6.53 -6.46 -12.79
N ASN A 196 -6.77 -6.68 -14.07
CA ASN A 196 -6.30 -5.77 -15.13
C ASN A 196 -7.14 -4.49 -15.16
N ILE A 197 -6.48 -3.34 -15.27
CA ILE A 197 -7.15 -2.04 -15.43
C ILE A 197 -6.74 -1.33 -16.73
N HIS A 198 -5.61 -1.72 -17.33
CA HIS A 198 -5.15 -1.14 -18.58
C HIS A 198 -4.63 -2.26 -19.51
N ALA A 199 -5.46 -2.65 -20.47
CA ALA A 199 -5.17 -3.83 -21.29
C ALA A 199 -3.94 -3.66 -22.20
N ALA A 200 -3.79 -2.52 -22.85
CA ALA A 200 -2.71 -2.27 -23.81
C ALA A 200 -1.33 -2.19 -23.15
N ARG A 201 -1.22 -1.63 -21.94
CA ARG A 201 0.03 -1.53 -21.17
C ARG A 201 0.23 -2.67 -20.18
N GLY A 202 -0.75 -3.58 -20.03
CA GLY A 202 -0.65 -4.67 -19.07
C GLY A 202 -0.61 -4.20 -17.60
N ILE A 203 -1.28 -3.09 -17.25
CA ILE A 203 -1.30 -2.62 -15.87
C ILE A 203 -2.36 -3.37 -15.06
N HIS A 204 -1.95 -3.85 -13.89
CA HIS A 204 -2.76 -4.66 -12.99
C HIS A 204 -2.68 -4.16 -11.55
N LEU A 205 -3.73 -4.39 -10.76
CA LEU A 205 -3.61 -4.53 -9.32
C LEU A 205 -3.36 -6.01 -9.03
N HIS A 206 -2.41 -6.32 -8.17
CA HIS A 206 -2.08 -7.70 -7.83
C HIS A 206 -1.36 -7.82 -6.49
N GLN A 207 -1.37 -9.02 -5.94
CA GLN A 207 -0.58 -9.37 -4.76
C GLN A 207 0.92 -9.23 -5.06
N TYR A 208 1.68 -8.88 -4.03
CA TYR A 208 3.13 -8.88 -4.03
C TYR A 208 3.66 -9.35 -2.67
N ASP A 209 4.68 -10.21 -2.67
CA ASP A 209 5.21 -10.81 -1.44
C ASP A 209 5.95 -9.78 -0.57
N VAL A 210 6.60 -8.82 -1.22
CA VAL A 210 7.31 -7.73 -0.57
C VAL A 210 6.73 -6.41 -1.00
N VAL A 211 6.20 -5.63 -0.06
CA VAL A 211 5.74 -4.27 -0.34
C VAL A 211 6.83 -3.29 0.09
N PRO A 212 7.47 -2.58 -0.84
CA PRO A 212 8.51 -1.63 -0.49
C PRO A 212 7.93 -0.48 0.33
N THR A 213 8.62 -0.10 1.40
CA THR A 213 8.27 1.05 2.23
C THR A 213 8.90 2.34 1.71
N GLY A 214 9.82 2.22 0.76
CA GLY A 214 10.49 3.32 0.07
C GLY A 214 9.71 3.85 -1.13
N PRO A 215 10.41 4.47 -2.09
CA PRO A 215 9.82 4.97 -3.33
C PRO A 215 9.12 3.85 -4.12
N PRO A 216 8.17 4.20 -5.01
CA PRO A 216 7.56 3.25 -5.92
C PRO A 216 8.61 2.53 -6.77
N GLN A 217 8.49 1.21 -6.94
CA GLN A 217 9.46 0.38 -7.65
C GLN A 217 8.80 -0.62 -8.61
N GLY A 218 7.52 -0.42 -8.95
CA GLY A 218 6.81 -1.27 -9.90
C GLY A 218 7.13 -0.94 -11.36
N HIS A 219 6.78 -1.85 -12.28
CA HIS A 219 6.82 -1.62 -13.73
C HIS A 219 5.45 -1.12 -14.25
N GLY A 220 4.80 -0.25 -13.47
CA GLY A 220 3.48 0.30 -13.76
C GLY A 220 2.32 -0.41 -13.05
N CYS A 221 2.48 -1.67 -12.65
CA CYS A 221 1.47 -2.38 -11.86
C CYS A 221 1.38 -1.84 -10.43
N ILE A 222 0.21 -2.01 -9.82
CA ILE A 222 -0.10 -1.62 -8.46
C ILE A 222 0.02 -2.85 -7.56
N ARG A 223 1.04 -2.87 -6.74
CA ARG A 223 1.36 -3.96 -5.82
C ARG A 223 0.60 -3.77 -4.52
N MET A 224 0.01 -4.84 -4.02
CA MET A 224 -0.81 -4.85 -2.81
C MET A 224 -0.35 -5.94 -1.86
N VAL A 225 -0.60 -5.79 -0.57
CA VAL A 225 -0.44 -6.88 0.38
C VAL A 225 -1.41 -8.02 0.04
N THR A 226 -1.02 -9.25 0.36
CA THR A 226 -1.76 -10.46 -0.06
C THR A 226 -3.22 -10.43 0.35
N SER A 227 -3.51 -10.12 1.62
CA SER A 227 -4.89 -10.06 2.15
C SER A 227 -5.75 -8.99 1.49
N ASP A 228 -5.15 -7.88 1.05
CA ASP A 228 -5.86 -6.82 0.34
C ASP A 228 -6.15 -7.21 -1.10
N ALA A 229 -5.16 -7.79 -1.79
CA ALA A 229 -5.34 -8.25 -3.16
C ALA A 229 -6.40 -9.38 -3.24
N GLU A 230 -6.38 -10.32 -2.29
CA GLU A 230 -7.38 -11.38 -2.18
C GLU A 230 -8.78 -10.82 -1.91
N TRP A 231 -8.88 -9.91 -0.92
CA TRP A 231 -10.16 -9.27 -0.59
C TRP A 231 -10.71 -8.48 -1.78
N LEU A 232 -9.87 -7.65 -2.41
CA LEU A 232 -10.28 -6.84 -3.56
C LEU A 232 -10.68 -7.72 -4.74
N TRP A 233 -9.98 -8.82 -4.97
CA TRP A 233 -10.30 -9.78 -6.01
C TRP A 233 -11.66 -10.44 -5.77
N GLY A 234 -12.01 -10.76 -4.54
CA GLY A 234 -13.31 -11.32 -4.16
C GLY A 234 -14.44 -10.28 -4.19
N TRP A 235 -14.16 -9.06 -3.78
CA TRP A 235 -15.15 -7.98 -3.65
C TRP A 235 -15.44 -7.27 -4.99
N SER A 236 -14.43 -7.04 -5.83
CA SER A 236 -14.60 -6.30 -7.08
C SER A 236 -15.19 -7.15 -8.21
N ASP A 237 -15.68 -6.47 -9.25
CA ASP A 237 -16.20 -7.07 -10.45
C ASP A 237 -15.30 -6.79 -11.64
N GLY A 238 -14.93 -7.81 -12.41
CA GLY A 238 -14.35 -7.66 -13.74
C GLY A 238 -15.40 -7.24 -14.78
N TRP A 239 -14.96 -6.84 -15.97
CA TRP A 239 -15.87 -6.55 -17.06
C TRP A 239 -16.80 -7.73 -17.38
N GLN A 240 -17.98 -7.46 -17.91
CA GLN A 240 -18.84 -8.48 -18.52
C GLN A 240 -18.39 -8.71 -19.95
N THR A 241 -18.31 -9.95 -20.38
CA THR A 241 -18.00 -10.30 -21.76
C THR A 241 -18.92 -11.41 -22.26
N THR A 242 -18.97 -11.64 -23.58
CA THR A 242 -19.68 -12.76 -24.16
C THR A 242 -19.13 -14.13 -23.74
N ALA A 243 -17.94 -14.20 -23.16
CA ALA A 243 -17.32 -15.41 -22.62
C ALA A 243 -17.50 -15.55 -21.10
N GLY A 244 -18.11 -14.55 -20.42
CA GLY A 244 -18.39 -14.56 -19.00
C GLY A 244 -17.79 -13.37 -18.24
N PRO A 245 -18.15 -13.22 -16.94
CA PRO A 245 -17.64 -12.13 -16.10
C PRO A 245 -16.12 -12.20 -15.91
N GLY A 246 -15.42 -11.09 -16.15
CA GLY A 246 -13.97 -10.98 -15.96
C GLY A 246 -13.12 -11.86 -16.87
N ALA A 247 -13.70 -12.46 -17.92
CA ALA A 247 -12.97 -13.35 -18.82
C ALA A 247 -11.94 -12.56 -19.67
N LEU A 248 -10.81 -13.21 -19.96
CA LEU A 248 -9.78 -12.70 -20.88
C LEU A 248 -10.26 -12.65 -22.32
N GLY A 249 -11.24 -13.48 -22.66
CA GLY A 249 -11.77 -13.62 -24.03
C GLY A 249 -13.18 -13.05 -24.17
N GLY A 250 -13.68 -13.08 -25.40
CA GLY A 250 -15.01 -12.56 -25.72
C GLY A 250 -15.01 -11.04 -25.96
N ARG A 251 -16.19 -10.54 -26.38
CA ARG A 251 -16.39 -9.10 -26.59
C ARG A 251 -16.93 -8.47 -25.30
N PRO A 252 -16.33 -7.39 -24.79
CA PRO A 252 -16.84 -6.68 -23.63
C PRO A 252 -18.29 -6.18 -23.87
N THR A 253 -19.17 -6.37 -22.90
CA THR A 253 -20.59 -5.97 -22.91
C THR A 253 -20.90 -4.94 -21.82
N ALA A 254 -20.19 -4.95 -20.67
CA ALA A 254 -20.28 -3.95 -19.64
C ALA A 254 -18.91 -3.81 -18.91
N PRO A 255 -18.61 -2.64 -18.36
CA PRO A 255 -17.40 -2.42 -17.56
C PRO A 255 -17.48 -3.17 -16.22
N GLY A 256 -16.32 -3.42 -15.60
CA GLY A 256 -16.21 -3.84 -14.22
C GLY A 256 -16.15 -2.66 -13.24
N THR A 257 -15.70 -2.95 -12.02
CA THR A 257 -15.54 -1.96 -10.94
C THR A 257 -14.75 -0.75 -11.41
N LEU A 258 -15.23 0.44 -11.07
CA LEU A 258 -14.56 1.70 -11.37
C LEU A 258 -13.22 1.78 -10.63
N VAL A 259 -12.18 2.27 -11.30
CA VAL A 259 -10.86 2.52 -10.70
C VAL A 259 -10.40 3.93 -11.04
N ILE A 260 -10.07 4.71 -10.03
CA ILE A 260 -9.43 6.02 -10.17
C ILE A 260 -7.98 5.90 -9.71
N VAL A 261 -7.05 6.27 -10.56
CA VAL A 261 -5.63 6.41 -10.23
C VAL A 261 -5.30 7.89 -10.25
N GLN A 262 -4.86 8.44 -9.13
CA GLN A 262 -4.62 9.87 -8.96
C GLN A 262 -3.30 10.16 -8.24
N GLY A 263 -2.95 11.46 -8.13
CA GLY A 263 -1.72 11.91 -7.50
C GLY A 263 -0.50 11.71 -8.40
N GLU A 264 0.66 12.02 -7.87
CA GLU A 264 1.95 11.89 -8.53
C GLU A 264 2.84 10.92 -7.74
N GLU A 265 3.68 10.17 -8.43
CA GLU A 265 4.68 9.32 -7.78
C GLU A 265 5.65 10.21 -7.00
N PRO A 266 5.94 9.88 -5.72
CA PRO A 266 6.95 10.60 -4.96
C PRO A 266 8.36 10.27 -5.46
N ASP A 267 9.25 11.27 -5.48
CA ASP A 267 10.68 11.07 -5.78
C ASP A 267 11.43 10.26 -4.72
N GLY A 268 10.81 10.06 -3.56
CA GLY A 268 11.36 9.37 -2.39
C GLY A 268 10.30 8.53 -1.68
N ALA A 269 10.43 8.42 -0.36
CA ALA A 269 9.42 7.76 0.45
C ALA A 269 8.08 8.52 0.34
N PRO A 270 6.93 7.81 0.30
CA PRO A 270 5.64 8.46 0.20
C PRO A 270 5.35 9.34 1.42
N LEU A 271 4.79 10.52 1.17
CA LEU A 271 4.41 11.46 2.22
C LEU A 271 3.09 10.97 2.87
N ARG A 272 3.18 10.46 4.09
CA ARG A 272 2.04 9.90 4.83
C ARG A 272 1.62 10.72 6.02
N PHE A 273 2.53 11.52 6.56
CA PHE A 273 2.29 12.45 7.66
C PHE A 273 2.97 13.78 7.38
N VAL A 274 2.41 14.84 7.91
CA VAL A 274 2.96 16.20 7.92
C VAL A 274 2.98 16.73 9.34
N ASP A 275 3.82 17.70 9.61
CA ASP A 275 3.83 18.39 10.89
C ASP A 275 2.56 19.24 11.03
N GLY A 276 1.79 18.96 12.06
CA GLY A 276 0.59 19.72 12.42
C GLY A 276 0.80 20.49 13.74
N PRO A 277 -0.13 21.39 14.10
CA PRO A 277 -0.02 22.22 15.29
C PRO A 277 -0.05 21.44 16.60
N ASN A 278 -0.59 20.23 16.61
CA ASN A 278 -0.73 19.38 17.79
C ASN A 278 0.03 18.05 17.67
N GLY A 279 0.96 17.94 16.74
CA GLY A 279 1.71 16.73 16.43
C GLY A 279 1.52 16.28 14.97
N PRO A 280 2.05 15.12 14.59
CA PRO A 280 1.91 14.62 13.23
C PRO A 280 0.46 14.49 12.80
N GLU A 281 0.13 14.97 11.62
CA GLU A 281 -1.18 14.83 11.00
C GLU A 281 -1.06 13.94 9.76
N ARG A 282 -2.03 13.02 9.60
CA ARG A 282 -2.06 12.16 8.42
C ARG A 282 -2.40 12.97 7.17
N VAL A 283 -1.64 12.79 6.12
CA VAL A 283 -1.95 13.40 4.81
C VAL A 283 -3.30 12.87 4.34
N ALA A 284 -4.26 13.78 4.14
CA ALA A 284 -5.59 13.42 3.67
C ALA A 284 -5.59 13.27 2.14
N VAL A 285 -6.12 12.17 1.65
CA VAL A 285 -6.37 11.96 0.23
C VAL A 285 -7.65 12.68 -0.17
N MET A 286 -7.52 13.62 -1.10
CA MET A 286 -8.67 14.33 -1.67
C MET A 286 -9.25 13.53 -2.84
N LEU A 287 -10.55 13.26 -2.78
CA LEU A 287 -11.25 12.53 -3.84
C LEU A 287 -11.88 13.48 -4.87
N PRO A 288 -11.96 13.10 -6.15
CA PRO A 288 -12.63 13.92 -7.15
C PRO A 288 -14.12 14.06 -6.79
N PRO A 289 -14.69 15.26 -6.93
CA PRO A 289 -16.12 15.49 -6.63
C PRO A 289 -17.05 14.60 -7.47
N ASP A 290 -16.68 14.33 -8.71
CA ASP A 290 -17.34 13.40 -9.61
C ASP A 290 -16.30 12.44 -10.21
N PRO A 291 -16.27 11.17 -9.80
CA PRO A 291 -15.33 10.21 -10.35
C PRO A 291 -15.55 9.92 -11.84
N LEU A 292 -16.75 10.14 -12.37
CA LEU A 292 -17.04 9.92 -13.78
C LEU A 292 -16.54 11.07 -14.67
N ALA A 293 -16.32 12.26 -14.09
CA ALA A 293 -15.70 13.38 -14.78
C ALA A 293 -14.17 13.27 -14.89
N VAL A 294 -13.54 12.38 -14.11
CA VAL A 294 -12.09 12.13 -14.23
C VAL A 294 -11.79 11.66 -15.66
N PRO A 295 -10.81 12.26 -16.36
CA PRO A 295 -10.43 11.83 -17.71
C PRO A 295 -10.11 10.33 -17.74
N ARG A 296 -10.47 9.67 -18.83
CA ARG A 296 -10.05 8.28 -19.03
C ARG A 296 -8.54 8.23 -19.12
N GLY A 297 -7.94 7.32 -18.38
CA GLY A 297 -6.53 7.01 -18.55
C GLY A 297 -6.24 6.55 -19.98
N ASP A 298 -5.04 6.78 -20.46
CA ASP A 298 -4.64 6.40 -21.82
C ASP A 298 -4.91 4.90 -22.06
N ARG A 299 -5.54 4.64 -23.22
CA ARG A 299 -5.96 3.28 -23.62
C ARG A 299 -4.82 2.54 -24.28
#